data_feead41fbcaad9b60a5ef565472e3fbf
#
_entry.id   feead41fbcaad9b60a5ef565472e3fbf
#
_cell.length_a   1.000
_cell.length_b   1.000
_cell.length_c   1.000
_cell.angle_alpha   90.00
_cell.angle_beta   90.00
_cell.angle_gamma   90.00
#
_symmetry.space_group_name_H-M   'P 1'
#
loop_
_entity.id
_entity.type
_entity.pdbx_description
1 polymer ?
#
loop_
_entity_poly.entity_id
_entity_poly.type
_entity_poly.pdbx_seq_one_letter_code
_entity_poly.pdbx_strand_id
1 'polypeptide(L)'
;MNPSNKMLSVIIPSYNEEAMIQTTFQTVKKILSESQIPFEIIFVDDGSRDGTYQEISRLSKDNPEVQGISFSRNFGKESAIFAGLAEAKGACCVIMDCDLQHPPCTIIEMYHLWEQGYEVVEGVKTSRGKESAFHHLCANGFYAIISRLTHIDMANASDFKLLDRQAVDALLAMPERAPFFRALSSWIGFRSIQVPFEVQERTVGTSKWSMWSLTKYAIRNITSFSGAPMQAVTLLGWIMLVFSLVLGIQSLYRYFTGTAQEGFTTVILLLLIIGSILMISLGIIGHYISRIYDEIKRRPKYIISRRCGK
;
A
#
# COMPACT_ATOMS: atom_id res chain seq x y z
N MET A 1 -9.98 28.17 3.30
CA MET A 1 -8.50 28.09 3.08
C MET A 1 -7.89 29.43 3.41
N ASN A 2 -6.81 29.42 4.17
CA ASN A 2 -6.07 30.67 4.44
C ASN A 2 -5.27 30.97 3.15
N PRO A 3 -5.55 32.06 2.42
CA PRO A 3 -4.97 32.30 1.09
C PRO A 3 -3.46 32.58 1.11
N SER A 4 -2.83 32.61 2.27
CA SER A 4 -1.41 32.97 2.44
C SER A 4 -0.43 31.79 2.49
N ASN A 5 -0.86 30.55 2.57
CA ASN A 5 0.04 29.39 2.59
C ASN A 5 -0.18 28.49 1.37
N LYS A 6 0.59 28.72 0.32
CA LYS A 6 0.61 27.87 -0.89
C LYS A 6 1.85 26.97 -0.94
N MET A 7 2.50 26.73 0.19
CA MET A 7 3.70 25.90 0.26
C MET A 7 3.37 24.43 -0.02
N LEU A 8 4.17 23.81 -0.87
CA LEU A 8 4.14 22.38 -1.18
C LEU A 8 5.16 21.65 -0.32
N SER A 9 4.76 20.57 0.37
CA SER A 9 5.69 19.63 1.02
C SER A 9 5.95 18.43 0.11
N VAL A 10 7.21 18.21 -0.29
CA VAL A 10 7.62 17.06 -1.08
C VAL A 10 8.16 16.00 -0.14
N ILE A 11 7.50 14.84 -0.06
CA ILE A 11 7.84 13.73 0.83
C ILE A 11 8.55 12.66 0.03
N ILE A 12 9.78 12.32 0.43
CA ILE A 12 10.64 11.37 -0.27
C ILE A 12 11.06 10.24 0.68
N PRO A 13 10.32 9.13 0.72
CA PRO A 13 10.75 7.92 1.43
C PRO A 13 12.03 7.36 0.80
N SER A 14 13.04 7.05 1.62
CA SER A 14 14.36 6.58 1.18
C SER A 14 14.82 5.39 2.01
N TYR A 15 15.37 4.36 1.37
CA TYR A 15 15.96 3.19 2.04
C TYR A 15 17.12 2.61 1.23
N ASN A 16 18.34 2.82 1.72
CA ASN A 16 19.59 2.49 1.03
C ASN A 16 19.65 3.17 -0.37
N GLU A 17 19.51 4.49 -0.37
CA GLU A 17 19.45 5.35 -1.56
C GLU A 17 20.53 6.44 -1.52
N GLU A 18 21.67 6.20 -0.84
CA GLU A 18 22.78 7.15 -0.67
C GLU A 18 23.16 7.85 -1.98
N ALA A 19 23.29 7.08 -3.07
CA ALA A 19 23.69 7.60 -4.38
C ALA A 19 22.64 8.52 -5.05
N MET A 20 21.36 8.41 -4.64
CA MET A 20 20.26 9.14 -5.28
C MET A 20 19.88 10.42 -4.55
N ILE A 21 20.15 10.55 -3.25
CA ILE A 21 19.70 11.68 -2.42
C ILE A 21 20.06 13.04 -3.03
N GLN A 22 21.34 13.23 -3.40
CA GLN A 22 21.82 14.47 -3.97
C GLN A 22 21.16 14.80 -5.33
N THR A 23 21.07 13.80 -6.21
CA THR A 23 20.51 13.94 -7.56
C THR A 23 19.03 14.26 -7.47
N THR A 24 18.28 13.56 -6.62
CA THR A 24 16.85 13.77 -6.41
C THR A 24 16.57 15.16 -5.86
N PHE A 25 17.33 15.59 -4.85
CA PHE A 25 17.23 16.95 -4.32
C PHE A 25 17.45 18.02 -5.39
N GLN A 26 18.55 17.93 -6.14
CA GLN A 26 18.87 18.93 -7.17
C GLN A 26 17.82 19.00 -8.25
N THR A 27 17.30 17.85 -8.70
CA THR A 27 16.26 17.77 -9.73
C THR A 27 14.96 18.42 -9.27
N VAL A 28 14.49 18.05 -8.07
CA VAL A 28 13.23 18.60 -7.50
C VAL A 28 13.37 20.08 -7.23
N LYS A 29 14.47 20.51 -6.59
CA LYS A 29 14.75 21.92 -6.29
C LYS A 29 14.76 22.77 -7.56
N LYS A 30 15.45 22.33 -8.63
CA LYS A 30 15.51 23.04 -9.89
C LYS A 30 14.10 23.27 -10.47
N ILE A 31 13.32 22.20 -10.60
CA ILE A 31 11.98 22.22 -11.22
C ILE A 31 11.02 23.11 -10.43
N LEU A 32 10.97 23.00 -9.11
CA LEU A 32 10.05 23.78 -8.27
C LEU A 32 10.48 25.24 -8.18
N SER A 33 11.79 25.55 -8.15
CA SER A 33 12.30 26.93 -8.16
C SER A 33 12.03 27.63 -9.49
N GLU A 34 12.20 26.94 -10.61
CA GLU A 34 11.87 27.48 -11.95
C GLU A 34 10.37 27.78 -12.09
N SER A 35 9.52 27.00 -11.43
CA SER A 35 8.06 27.19 -11.43
C SER A 35 7.57 28.16 -10.34
N GLN A 36 8.46 28.75 -9.55
CA GLN A 36 8.15 29.68 -8.45
C GLN A 36 7.15 29.12 -7.42
N ILE A 37 7.09 27.81 -7.25
CA ILE A 37 6.27 27.15 -6.23
C ILE A 37 7.05 27.16 -4.91
N PRO A 38 6.52 27.75 -3.82
CA PRO A 38 7.17 27.66 -2.51
C PRO A 38 7.11 26.21 -2.01
N PHE A 39 8.24 25.66 -1.55
CA PHE A 39 8.31 24.26 -1.20
C PHE A 39 9.22 23.97 0.02
N GLU A 40 8.99 22.84 0.64
CA GLU A 40 9.93 22.14 1.52
C GLU A 40 10.09 20.70 1.03
N ILE A 41 11.25 20.09 1.31
CA ILE A 41 11.53 18.69 0.98
C ILE A 41 11.81 17.94 2.26
N ILE A 42 11.07 16.85 2.48
CA ILE A 42 11.17 16.00 3.66
C ILE A 42 11.66 14.62 3.24
N PHE A 43 12.93 14.34 3.49
CA PHE A 43 13.47 13.00 3.31
C PHE A 43 13.20 12.15 4.54
N VAL A 44 12.68 10.95 4.32
CA VAL A 44 12.40 9.98 5.37
C VAL A 44 13.27 8.75 5.17
N ASP A 45 14.34 8.65 5.93
CA ASP A 45 15.23 7.49 5.95
C ASP A 45 14.59 6.35 6.76
N ASP A 46 14.19 5.29 6.09
CA ASP A 46 13.56 4.10 6.70
C ASP A 46 14.61 3.17 7.33
N GLY A 47 15.54 3.73 8.13
CA GLY A 47 16.56 2.98 8.85
C GLY A 47 17.58 2.33 7.93
N SER A 48 18.14 3.10 6.99
CA SER A 48 19.18 2.65 6.05
C SER A 48 20.45 2.18 6.76
N ARG A 49 21.19 1.32 6.06
CA ARG A 49 22.47 0.78 6.53
C ARG A 49 23.68 1.41 5.82
N ASP A 50 23.44 2.17 4.77
CA ASP A 50 24.41 2.94 3.99
C ASP A 50 24.50 4.39 4.45
N GLY A 51 25.12 5.27 3.65
CA GLY A 51 25.27 6.69 3.91
C GLY A 51 24.03 7.55 3.65
N THR A 52 22.84 6.98 3.42
CA THR A 52 21.62 7.73 3.08
C THR A 52 21.33 8.87 4.06
N TYR A 53 21.29 8.59 5.37
CA TYR A 53 21.02 9.63 6.37
C TYR A 53 22.11 10.69 6.45
N GLN A 54 23.37 10.30 6.28
CA GLN A 54 24.50 11.22 6.27
C GLN A 54 24.39 12.25 5.14
N GLU A 55 24.00 11.80 3.93
CA GLU A 55 23.78 12.70 2.79
C GLU A 55 22.57 13.62 3.03
N ILE A 56 21.47 13.12 3.57
CA ILE A 56 20.30 13.95 3.95
C ILE A 56 20.72 15.01 4.98
N SER A 57 21.45 14.62 6.02
CA SER A 57 21.94 15.53 7.06
C SER A 57 22.90 16.59 6.52
N ARG A 58 23.72 16.25 5.52
CA ARG A 58 24.59 17.21 4.86
C ARG A 58 23.80 18.22 4.05
N LEU A 59 22.81 17.75 3.26
CA LEU A 59 21.95 18.63 2.47
C LEU A 59 21.17 19.62 3.33
N SER A 60 20.65 19.17 4.48
CA SER A 60 19.85 20.01 5.36
C SER A 60 20.63 21.16 6.03
N LYS A 61 21.96 21.07 6.12
CA LYS A 61 22.79 22.17 6.64
C LYS A 61 22.89 23.34 5.69
N ASP A 62 22.97 23.04 4.39
CA ASP A 62 23.19 24.05 3.35
C ASP A 62 21.88 24.53 2.69
N ASN A 63 20.75 23.84 2.97
CA ASN A 63 19.47 24.09 2.34
C ASN A 63 18.35 24.13 3.40
N PRO A 64 17.87 25.31 3.80
CA PRO A 64 16.87 25.47 4.86
C PRO A 64 15.50 24.87 4.50
N GLU A 65 15.24 24.62 3.23
CA GLU A 65 14.05 23.96 2.71
C GLU A 65 14.10 22.43 2.89
N VAL A 66 15.23 21.84 3.29
CA VAL A 66 15.40 20.40 3.47
C VAL A 66 15.27 20.01 4.94
N GLN A 67 14.40 19.04 5.20
CA GLN A 67 14.27 18.35 6.47
C GLN A 67 14.53 16.85 6.27
N GLY A 68 15.08 16.22 7.30
CA GLY A 68 15.34 14.78 7.30
C GLY A 68 14.98 14.12 8.62
N ILE A 69 14.32 12.98 8.54
CA ILE A 69 14.06 12.09 9.68
C ILE A 69 14.61 10.70 9.36
N SER A 70 15.13 10.02 10.37
CA SER A 70 15.64 8.65 10.25
C SER A 70 15.03 7.76 11.31
N PHE A 71 14.59 6.58 10.91
CA PHE A 71 14.00 5.59 11.81
C PHE A 71 15.06 4.76 12.53
N SER A 72 14.68 4.20 13.69
CA SER A 72 15.56 3.31 14.47
C SER A 72 15.84 1.97 13.79
N ARG A 73 15.00 1.55 12.85
CA ARG A 73 15.13 0.37 11.99
C ARG A 73 14.22 0.54 10.78
N ASN A 74 14.28 -0.38 9.82
CA ASN A 74 13.31 -0.43 8.73
C ASN A 74 11.90 -0.79 9.26
N PHE A 75 10.94 0.13 9.04
CA PHE A 75 9.52 0.00 9.34
C PHE A 75 8.66 -0.12 8.08
N GLY A 76 9.25 0.09 6.91
CA GLY A 76 8.61 0.00 5.60
C GLY A 76 8.18 1.34 5.02
N LYS A 77 8.12 1.38 3.68
CA LYS A 77 7.80 2.59 2.88
C LYS A 77 6.53 3.29 3.34
N GLU A 78 5.47 2.53 3.66
CA GLU A 78 4.20 3.09 4.14
C GLU A 78 4.39 3.91 5.42
N SER A 79 5.16 3.39 6.37
CA SER A 79 5.49 4.10 7.61
C SER A 79 6.29 5.38 7.33
N ALA A 80 7.20 5.34 6.35
CA ALA A 80 7.99 6.50 5.95
C ALA A 80 7.11 7.58 5.30
N ILE A 81 6.13 7.21 4.45
CA ILE A 81 5.15 8.14 3.89
C ILE A 81 4.38 8.84 5.02
N PHE A 82 3.79 8.09 5.95
CA PHE A 82 3.01 8.66 7.05
C PHE A 82 3.85 9.53 7.99
N ALA A 83 5.11 9.18 8.21
CA ALA A 83 6.02 10.02 8.99
C ALA A 83 6.34 11.34 8.28
N GLY A 84 6.57 11.31 6.98
CA GLY A 84 6.76 12.52 6.17
C GLY A 84 5.53 13.41 6.15
N LEU A 85 4.34 12.82 5.99
CA LEU A 85 3.07 13.56 6.06
C LEU A 85 2.85 14.24 7.42
N ALA A 86 3.25 13.58 8.53
CA ALA A 86 3.12 14.13 9.88
C ALA A 86 4.08 15.30 10.15
N GLU A 87 5.25 15.34 9.51
CA GLU A 87 6.21 16.44 9.64
C GLU A 87 5.93 17.60 8.66
N ALA A 88 5.13 17.36 7.61
CA ALA A 88 4.86 18.31 6.55
C ALA A 88 4.04 19.52 7.01
N LYS A 89 4.47 20.73 6.61
CA LYS A 89 3.85 22.02 6.95
C LYS A 89 3.14 22.69 5.78
N GLY A 90 3.31 22.18 4.59
CA GLY A 90 2.71 22.72 3.35
C GLY A 90 1.18 22.64 3.34
N ALA A 91 0.55 23.49 2.54
CA ALA A 91 -0.88 23.44 2.27
C ALA A 91 -1.29 22.20 1.47
N CYS A 92 -0.37 21.66 0.71
CA CYS A 92 -0.51 20.37 0.06
C CYS A 92 0.80 19.57 0.16
N CYS A 93 0.68 18.24 0.01
CA CYS A 93 1.81 17.33 0.15
C CYS A 93 1.87 16.41 -1.07
N VAL A 94 3.04 16.28 -1.69
CA VAL A 94 3.28 15.30 -2.75
C VAL A 94 4.24 14.22 -2.26
N ILE A 95 3.91 12.97 -2.54
CA ILE A 95 4.75 11.82 -2.25
C ILE A 95 5.42 11.38 -3.56
N MET A 96 6.73 11.22 -3.57
CA MET A 96 7.47 10.70 -4.70
C MET A 96 8.61 9.78 -4.25
N ASP A 97 8.98 8.82 -5.11
CA ASP A 97 10.10 7.92 -4.84
C ASP A 97 11.46 8.61 -5.11
N CYS A 98 12.49 8.21 -4.35
CA CYS A 98 13.83 8.76 -4.44
C CYS A 98 14.54 8.39 -5.76
N ASP A 99 14.09 7.35 -6.48
CA ASP A 99 14.71 6.83 -7.70
C ASP A 99 14.38 7.59 -8.99
N LEU A 100 13.62 8.69 -8.89
CA LEU A 100 13.16 9.54 -9.99
C LEU A 100 12.36 8.81 -11.08
N GLN A 101 11.83 7.62 -10.80
CA GLN A 101 10.90 6.94 -11.72
C GLN A 101 9.59 7.73 -11.91
N HIS A 102 9.23 8.52 -10.92
CA HIS A 102 8.17 9.51 -10.99
C HIS A 102 8.75 10.83 -11.53
N PRO A 103 8.32 11.31 -12.72
CA PRO A 103 8.88 12.53 -13.31
C PRO A 103 8.56 13.74 -12.41
N PRO A 104 9.55 14.45 -11.86
CA PRO A 104 9.28 15.57 -10.98
C PRO A 104 8.56 16.75 -11.69
N CYS A 105 8.64 16.85 -13.02
CA CYS A 105 7.87 17.83 -13.78
C CYS A 105 6.34 17.65 -13.66
N THR A 106 5.86 16.41 -13.45
CA THR A 106 4.44 16.13 -13.23
C THR A 106 3.92 16.79 -11.94
N ILE A 107 4.80 17.06 -10.97
CA ILE A 107 4.42 17.75 -9.71
C ILE A 107 3.84 19.13 -10.00
N ILE A 108 4.33 19.84 -11.03
CA ILE A 108 3.83 21.16 -11.41
C ILE A 108 2.37 21.07 -11.87
N GLU A 109 2.06 20.09 -12.73
CA GLU A 109 0.70 19.85 -13.19
C GLU A 109 -0.23 19.46 -12.03
N MET A 110 0.24 18.55 -11.15
CA MET A 110 -0.50 18.18 -9.95
C MET A 110 -0.79 19.38 -9.05
N TYR A 111 0.19 20.27 -8.86
CA TYR A 111 0.04 21.48 -8.07
C TYR A 111 -1.01 22.43 -8.66
N HIS A 112 -0.99 22.66 -9.96
CA HIS A 112 -2.01 23.51 -10.63
C HIS A 112 -3.42 22.90 -10.58
N LEU A 113 -3.55 21.59 -10.65
CA LEU A 113 -4.84 20.90 -10.46
C LEU A 113 -5.34 21.05 -9.02
N TRP A 114 -4.44 20.98 -8.02
CA TRP A 114 -4.78 21.29 -6.65
C TRP A 114 -5.26 22.74 -6.49
N GLU A 115 -4.62 23.71 -7.13
CA GLU A 115 -5.08 25.11 -7.12
C GLU A 115 -6.48 25.27 -7.76
N GLN A 116 -6.88 24.37 -8.65
CA GLN A 116 -8.23 24.32 -9.24
C GLN A 116 -9.27 23.66 -8.30
N GLY A 117 -8.85 23.21 -7.09
CA GLY A 117 -9.73 22.66 -6.08
C GLY A 117 -9.87 21.13 -6.10
N TYR A 118 -8.95 20.42 -6.76
CA TYR A 118 -8.83 18.98 -6.56
C TYR A 118 -8.03 18.70 -5.28
N GLU A 119 -8.57 17.85 -4.43
CA GLU A 119 -7.98 17.58 -3.11
C GLU A 119 -7.03 16.39 -3.12
N VAL A 120 -7.20 15.49 -4.10
CA VAL A 120 -6.32 14.33 -4.34
C VAL A 120 -5.97 14.30 -5.82
N VAL A 121 -4.70 14.50 -6.16
CA VAL A 121 -4.21 14.38 -7.55
C VAL A 121 -3.31 13.15 -7.63
N GLU A 122 -3.73 12.16 -8.42
CA GLU A 122 -3.07 10.87 -8.50
C GLU A 122 -2.27 10.73 -9.81
N GLY A 123 -0.98 10.47 -9.70
CA GLY A 123 -0.17 10.10 -10.85
C GLY A 123 -0.48 8.66 -11.31
N VAL A 124 -0.85 8.50 -12.57
CA VAL A 124 -1.20 7.20 -13.17
C VAL A 124 -0.21 6.86 -14.28
N LYS A 125 0.35 5.65 -14.25
CA LYS A 125 1.30 5.19 -15.27
C LYS A 125 0.61 4.93 -16.61
N THR A 126 1.05 5.61 -17.68
CA THR A 126 0.50 5.45 -19.04
C THR A 126 1.02 4.22 -19.76
N SER A 127 2.21 3.75 -19.43
CA SER A 127 2.83 2.57 -20.04
C SER A 127 3.55 1.75 -18.96
N ARG A 128 3.20 0.47 -18.89
CA ARG A 128 4.02 -0.55 -18.22
C ARG A 128 4.94 -1.09 -19.29
N GLY A 129 6.23 -0.73 -19.31
CA GLY A 129 7.22 -1.18 -20.26
C GLY A 129 7.05 -2.65 -20.73
N LYS A 130 7.97 -3.23 -21.50
CA LYS A 130 7.91 -4.59 -22.05
C LYS A 130 7.86 -5.67 -20.95
N GLU A 131 6.71 -5.82 -20.28
CA GLU A 131 6.45 -6.95 -19.39
C GLU A 131 5.87 -8.13 -20.21
N SER A 132 6.21 -9.36 -19.82
CA SER A 132 5.66 -10.58 -20.42
C SER A 132 4.13 -10.57 -20.35
N ALA A 133 3.45 -10.92 -21.46
CA ALA A 133 1.98 -10.97 -21.58
C ALA A 133 1.33 -11.81 -20.46
N PHE A 134 1.99 -12.87 -20.01
CA PHE A 134 1.51 -13.72 -18.91
C PHE A 134 1.54 -12.99 -17.56
N HIS A 135 2.59 -12.19 -17.28
CA HIS A 135 2.70 -11.37 -16.09
C HIS A 135 1.61 -10.29 -16.06
N HIS A 136 1.33 -9.70 -17.22
CA HIS A 136 0.27 -8.69 -17.38
C HIS A 136 -1.12 -9.26 -17.12
N LEU A 137 -1.41 -10.48 -17.62
CA LEU A 137 -2.70 -11.17 -17.41
C LEU A 137 -2.91 -11.51 -15.94
N CYS A 138 -1.89 -12.06 -15.25
CA CYS A 138 -1.94 -12.38 -13.83
C CYS A 138 -2.09 -11.13 -12.95
N ALA A 139 -1.36 -10.05 -13.29
CA ALA A 139 -1.44 -8.79 -12.54
C ALA A 139 -2.82 -8.13 -12.73
N ASN A 140 -3.35 -8.08 -13.94
CA ASN A 140 -4.68 -7.49 -14.19
C ASN A 140 -5.81 -8.29 -13.53
N GLY A 141 -5.77 -9.63 -13.62
CA GLY A 141 -6.71 -10.50 -12.90
C GLY A 141 -6.66 -10.26 -11.38
N PHE A 142 -5.46 -10.14 -10.84
CA PHE A 142 -5.24 -9.85 -9.44
C PHE A 142 -5.80 -8.47 -9.01
N TYR A 143 -5.48 -7.41 -9.76
CA TYR A 143 -5.99 -6.06 -9.47
C TYR A 143 -7.52 -5.98 -9.65
N ALA A 144 -8.08 -6.64 -10.65
CA ALA A 144 -9.54 -6.70 -10.84
C ALA A 144 -10.24 -7.39 -9.66
N ILE A 145 -9.67 -8.48 -9.14
CA ILE A 145 -10.21 -9.18 -7.96
C ILE A 145 -10.13 -8.26 -6.73
N ILE A 146 -8.98 -7.62 -6.49
CA ILE A 146 -8.83 -6.70 -5.35
C ILE A 146 -9.81 -5.53 -5.47
N SER A 147 -9.86 -4.85 -6.62
CA SER A 147 -10.76 -3.71 -6.83
C SER A 147 -12.22 -4.11 -6.59
N ARG A 148 -12.63 -5.31 -7.05
CA ARG A 148 -13.99 -5.81 -6.82
C ARG A 148 -14.28 -6.15 -5.36
N LEU A 149 -13.29 -6.68 -4.63
CA LEU A 149 -13.44 -7.08 -3.23
C LEU A 149 -13.31 -5.91 -2.24
N THR A 150 -12.55 -4.88 -2.61
CA THR A 150 -12.29 -3.71 -1.75
C THR A 150 -13.12 -2.49 -2.13
N HIS A 151 -13.80 -2.51 -3.29
CA HIS A 151 -14.48 -1.38 -3.91
C HIS A 151 -13.54 -0.17 -4.18
N ILE A 152 -12.23 -0.39 -4.24
CA ILE A 152 -11.21 0.63 -4.50
C ILE A 152 -10.53 0.28 -5.82
N ASP A 153 -10.46 1.22 -6.77
CA ASP A 153 -9.75 1.01 -8.02
C ASP A 153 -8.22 0.97 -7.75
N MET A 154 -7.69 -0.25 -7.75
CA MET A 154 -6.26 -0.51 -7.50
C MET A 154 -5.45 -0.71 -8.79
N ALA A 155 -6.11 -0.78 -9.95
CA ALA A 155 -5.46 -1.19 -11.20
C ALA A 155 -4.35 -0.22 -11.63
N ASN A 156 -4.53 1.07 -11.34
CA ASN A 156 -3.58 2.12 -11.70
C ASN A 156 -3.07 2.91 -10.48
N ALA A 157 -3.42 2.47 -9.26
CA ALA A 157 -3.05 3.18 -8.04
C ALA A 157 -1.53 3.27 -7.87
N SER A 158 -1.03 4.47 -7.65
CA SER A 158 0.38 4.82 -7.46
C SER A 158 0.58 5.45 -6.08
N ASP A 159 1.81 5.41 -5.56
CA ASP A 159 2.18 6.19 -4.39
C ASP A 159 2.45 7.66 -4.77
N PHE A 160 2.61 7.96 -6.05
CA PHE A 160 2.82 9.30 -6.57
C PHE A 160 1.51 10.07 -6.57
N LYS A 161 1.25 10.76 -5.47
CA LYS A 161 0.00 11.53 -5.25
C LYS A 161 0.33 12.87 -4.61
N LEU A 162 -0.44 13.88 -5.00
CA LEU A 162 -0.51 15.14 -4.30
C LEU A 162 -1.82 15.19 -3.51
N LEU A 163 -1.75 15.55 -2.26
CA LEU A 163 -2.86 15.59 -1.31
C LEU A 163 -3.00 17.00 -0.73
N ASP A 164 -4.22 17.51 -0.68
CA ASP A 164 -4.55 18.71 0.10
C ASP A 164 -4.31 18.48 1.60
N ARG A 165 -4.09 19.54 2.36
CA ARG A 165 -3.90 19.47 3.82
C ARG A 165 -5.06 18.75 4.53
N GLN A 166 -6.29 18.98 4.12
CA GLN A 166 -7.46 18.31 4.72
C GLN A 166 -7.42 16.79 4.49
N ALA A 167 -7.01 16.37 3.28
CA ALA A 167 -6.83 14.94 2.97
C ALA A 167 -5.68 14.33 3.79
N VAL A 168 -4.56 15.06 3.95
CA VAL A 168 -3.44 14.64 4.81
C VAL A 168 -3.89 14.50 6.25
N ASP A 169 -4.58 15.48 6.80
CA ASP A 169 -5.04 15.46 8.20
C ASP A 169 -6.04 14.32 8.44
N ALA A 170 -6.93 14.05 7.48
CA ALA A 170 -7.83 12.89 7.51
C ALA A 170 -7.07 11.55 7.55
N LEU A 171 -6.03 11.40 6.70
CA LEU A 171 -5.17 10.21 6.70
C LEU A 171 -4.41 10.02 8.01
N LEU A 172 -3.87 11.11 8.57
CA LEU A 172 -3.12 11.06 9.84
C LEU A 172 -4.00 10.74 11.04
N ALA A 173 -5.28 11.13 11.00
CA ALA A 173 -6.26 10.82 12.03
C ALA A 173 -6.69 9.35 12.05
N MET A 174 -6.41 8.58 10.99
CA MET A 174 -6.76 7.16 10.92
C MET A 174 -5.89 6.33 11.88
N PRO A 175 -6.53 5.46 12.68
CA PRO A 175 -5.83 4.69 13.71
C PRO A 175 -5.06 3.49 13.17
N GLU A 176 -5.24 3.09 11.91
CA GLU A 176 -4.66 1.86 11.35
C GLU A 176 -3.14 1.82 11.53
N ARG A 177 -2.66 0.68 12.03
CA ARG A 177 -1.24 0.46 12.34
C ARG A 177 -0.42 0.03 11.15
N ALA A 178 -1.04 -0.69 10.24
CA ALA A 178 -0.45 -1.12 9.00
C ALA A 178 -1.16 -0.40 7.84
N PRO A 179 -1.03 0.94 7.75
CA PRO A 179 -1.72 1.71 6.74
C PRO A 179 -1.25 1.27 5.36
N PHE A 180 -2.16 1.22 4.43
CA PHE A 180 -1.86 1.04 3.03
C PHE A 180 -2.23 2.33 2.28
N PHE A 181 -1.23 3.18 2.07
CA PHE A 181 -1.40 4.54 1.60
C PHE A 181 -2.25 4.65 0.32
N ARG A 182 -1.99 3.75 -0.66
CA ARG A 182 -2.74 3.75 -1.94
C ARG A 182 -4.24 3.55 -1.74
N ALA A 183 -4.62 2.64 -0.86
CA ALA A 183 -6.02 2.37 -0.61
C ALA A 183 -6.65 3.45 0.28
N LEU A 184 -5.97 3.85 1.36
CA LEU A 184 -6.49 4.85 2.28
C LEU A 184 -6.67 6.21 1.62
N SER A 185 -5.74 6.64 0.77
CA SER A 185 -5.84 7.90 0.02
C SER A 185 -7.01 7.94 -0.98
N SER A 186 -7.51 6.79 -1.42
CA SER A 186 -8.72 6.68 -2.24
C SER A 186 -9.97 6.52 -1.36
N TRP A 187 -9.84 5.83 -0.22
CA TRP A 187 -10.95 5.55 0.70
C TRP A 187 -11.50 6.83 1.38
N ILE A 188 -10.65 7.83 1.62
CA ILE A 188 -11.07 9.11 2.24
C ILE A 188 -12.11 9.88 1.43
N GLY A 189 -12.31 9.56 0.15
CA GLY A 189 -13.44 10.05 -0.66
C GLY A 189 -13.38 11.53 -1.04
N PHE A 190 -12.22 12.19 -0.97
CA PHE A 190 -12.03 13.57 -1.41
C PHE A 190 -12.08 13.70 -2.95
N ARG A 191 -12.33 14.90 -3.45
CA ARG A 191 -12.40 15.18 -4.89
C ARG A 191 -11.06 14.87 -5.55
N SER A 192 -11.05 13.83 -6.39
CA SER A 192 -9.84 13.31 -7.01
C SER A 192 -9.79 13.50 -8.52
N ILE A 193 -8.57 13.60 -9.07
CA ILE A 193 -8.28 13.60 -10.50
C ILE A 193 -7.01 12.80 -10.76
N GLN A 194 -6.93 12.17 -11.95
CA GLN A 194 -5.77 11.40 -12.38
C GLN A 194 -4.95 12.16 -13.39
N VAL A 195 -3.61 12.14 -13.22
CA VAL A 195 -2.64 12.72 -14.14
C VAL A 195 -1.79 11.60 -14.74
N PRO A 196 -1.86 11.37 -16.05
CA PRO A 196 -1.06 10.35 -16.68
C PRO A 196 0.42 10.76 -16.73
N PHE A 197 1.33 9.83 -16.41
CA PHE A 197 2.77 10.05 -16.58
C PHE A 197 3.47 8.84 -17.18
N GLU A 198 4.57 9.09 -17.88
CA GLU A 198 5.46 8.03 -18.37
C GLU A 198 6.54 7.72 -17.32
N VAL A 199 6.72 6.42 -17.05
CA VAL A 199 7.75 5.97 -16.10
C VAL A 199 9.12 6.18 -16.72
N GLN A 200 9.98 6.92 -16.04
CA GLN A 200 11.38 7.07 -16.44
C GLN A 200 12.16 5.80 -16.08
N GLU A 201 13.13 5.45 -16.92
CA GLU A 201 14.02 4.33 -16.62
C GLU A 201 14.83 4.63 -15.33
N ARG A 202 14.98 3.61 -14.49
CA ARG A 202 15.79 3.75 -13.27
C ARG A 202 17.20 4.15 -13.62
N THR A 203 17.69 5.21 -12.99
CA THR A 203 19.08 5.65 -13.14
C THR A 203 20.06 4.68 -12.48
N VAL A 204 19.66 3.99 -11.40
CA VAL A 204 20.48 3.02 -10.64
C VAL A 204 19.58 1.95 -9.99
N GLY A 205 20.00 0.67 -10.05
CA GLY A 205 19.42 -0.44 -9.28
C GLY A 205 18.54 -1.42 -10.07
N THR A 206 18.37 -2.65 -9.53
CA THR A 206 17.50 -3.71 -10.07
C THR A 206 16.32 -3.97 -9.16
N SER A 207 15.14 -4.31 -9.72
CA SER A 207 13.96 -4.67 -8.93
C SER A 207 14.20 -5.93 -8.09
N LYS A 208 13.97 -5.85 -6.77
CA LYS A 208 14.20 -6.94 -5.79
C LYS A 208 12.94 -7.72 -5.41
N TRP A 209 11.83 -7.56 -6.15
CA TRP A 209 10.57 -8.22 -5.80
C TRP A 209 10.53 -9.67 -6.28
N SER A 210 10.42 -10.62 -5.35
CA SER A 210 10.20 -12.03 -5.67
C SER A 210 8.68 -12.32 -5.78
N MET A 211 8.31 -13.39 -6.52
CA MET A 211 6.90 -13.83 -6.63
C MET A 211 6.28 -14.12 -5.26
N TRP A 212 7.05 -14.68 -4.33
CA TRP A 212 6.60 -14.94 -2.96
C TRP A 212 6.28 -13.66 -2.18
N SER A 213 7.09 -12.60 -2.35
CA SER A 213 6.83 -11.30 -1.72
C SER A 213 5.57 -10.63 -2.27
N LEU A 214 5.32 -10.75 -3.58
CA LEU A 214 4.09 -10.27 -4.22
C LEU A 214 2.85 -11.00 -3.70
N THR A 215 2.89 -12.33 -3.58
CA THR A 215 1.78 -13.13 -3.03
C THR A 215 1.49 -12.73 -1.57
N LYS A 216 2.52 -12.58 -0.75
CA LYS A 216 2.38 -12.16 0.65
C LYS A 216 1.79 -10.74 0.76
N TYR A 217 2.23 -9.83 -0.11
CA TYR A 217 1.69 -8.48 -0.22
C TYR A 217 0.21 -8.50 -0.61
N ALA A 218 -0.15 -9.35 -1.57
CA ALA A 218 -1.51 -9.55 -2.02
C ALA A 218 -2.45 -10.03 -0.91
N ILE A 219 -2.09 -11.11 -0.23
CA ILE A 219 -2.87 -11.66 0.89
C ILE A 219 -3.04 -10.60 1.98
N ARG A 220 -1.97 -9.88 2.32
CA ARG A 220 -2.01 -8.82 3.31
C ARG A 220 -3.02 -7.72 2.95
N ASN A 221 -3.05 -7.28 1.70
CA ASN A 221 -3.94 -6.22 1.25
C ASN A 221 -5.41 -6.69 1.16
N ILE A 222 -5.67 -7.87 0.59
CA ILE A 222 -7.02 -8.45 0.54
C ILE A 222 -7.61 -8.55 1.95
N THR A 223 -6.85 -9.10 2.90
CA THR A 223 -7.33 -9.27 4.28
C THR A 223 -7.42 -7.98 5.08
N SER A 224 -6.77 -6.88 4.63
CA SER A 224 -6.90 -5.56 5.28
C SER A 224 -8.19 -4.85 4.91
N PHE A 225 -8.63 -4.97 3.65
CA PHE A 225 -9.73 -4.18 3.11
C PHE A 225 -10.98 -5.01 2.77
N SER A 226 -10.93 -6.32 2.94
CA SER A 226 -12.04 -7.20 2.58
C SER A 226 -12.25 -8.34 3.58
N GLY A 227 -13.51 -8.55 3.95
CA GLY A 227 -13.97 -9.74 4.67
C GLY A 227 -14.22 -10.96 3.77
N ALA A 228 -13.94 -10.85 2.46
CA ALA A 228 -14.24 -11.91 1.49
C ALA A 228 -13.65 -13.28 1.84
N PRO A 229 -12.40 -13.42 2.36
CA PRO A 229 -11.90 -14.71 2.80
C PRO A 229 -12.75 -15.36 3.91
N MET A 230 -13.28 -14.56 4.84
CA MET A 230 -14.20 -15.06 5.87
C MET A 230 -15.54 -15.50 5.26
N GLN A 231 -16.08 -14.72 4.33
CA GLN A 231 -17.34 -15.07 3.63
C GLN A 231 -17.18 -16.34 2.80
N ALA A 232 -16.00 -16.53 2.15
CA ALA A 232 -15.69 -17.76 1.40
C ALA A 232 -15.69 -18.99 2.32
N VAL A 233 -15.16 -18.88 3.54
CA VAL A 233 -15.22 -19.95 4.55
C VAL A 233 -16.66 -20.27 4.93
N THR A 234 -17.46 -19.24 5.19
CA THR A 234 -18.90 -19.39 5.52
C THR A 234 -19.66 -20.07 4.39
N LEU A 235 -19.43 -19.63 3.12
CA LEU A 235 -20.05 -20.24 1.96
C LEU A 235 -19.66 -21.72 1.82
N LEU A 236 -18.37 -22.03 2.02
CA LEU A 236 -17.89 -23.41 1.97
C LEU A 236 -18.55 -24.27 3.06
N GLY A 237 -18.76 -23.73 4.26
CA GLY A 237 -19.51 -24.36 5.34
C GLY A 237 -20.94 -24.69 4.95
N TRP A 238 -21.65 -23.75 4.30
CA TRP A 238 -23.01 -23.99 3.79
C TRP A 238 -23.05 -25.07 2.69
N ILE A 239 -22.11 -25.05 1.75
CA ILE A 239 -22.00 -26.08 0.69
C ILE A 239 -21.82 -27.45 1.34
N MET A 240 -20.91 -27.54 2.33
CA MET A 240 -20.65 -28.80 3.03
C MET A 240 -21.84 -29.28 3.85
N LEU A 241 -22.61 -28.37 4.45
CA LEU A 241 -23.83 -28.74 5.18
C LEU A 241 -24.85 -29.36 4.22
N VAL A 242 -25.10 -28.73 3.07
CA VAL A 242 -26.04 -29.27 2.05
C VAL A 242 -25.55 -30.62 1.54
N PHE A 243 -24.27 -30.76 1.22
CA PHE A 243 -23.67 -32.01 0.77
C PHE A 243 -23.80 -33.13 1.84
N SER A 244 -23.53 -32.82 3.09
CA SER A 244 -23.69 -33.75 4.22
C SER A 244 -25.14 -34.20 4.40
N LEU A 245 -26.09 -33.28 4.22
CA LEU A 245 -27.54 -33.59 4.31
C LEU A 245 -27.97 -34.55 3.20
N VAL A 246 -27.53 -34.31 1.96
CA VAL A 246 -27.81 -35.20 0.80
C VAL A 246 -27.24 -36.60 1.05
N LEU A 247 -25.98 -36.68 1.49
CA LEU A 247 -25.34 -37.97 1.77
C LEU A 247 -26.01 -38.69 2.98
N GLY A 248 -26.43 -37.95 3.99
CA GLY A 248 -27.15 -38.47 5.15
C GLY A 248 -28.49 -39.10 4.76
N ILE A 249 -29.29 -38.40 3.93
CA ILE A 249 -30.58 -38.92 3.41
C ILE A 249 -30.32 -40.17 2.55
N GLN A 250 -29.34 -40.16 1.65
CA GLN A 250 -28.98 -41.31 0.82
C GLN A 250 -28.54 -42.51 1.66
N SER A 251 -27.75 -42.30 2.70
CA SER A 251 -27.25 -43.34 3.60
C SER A 251 -28.43 -43.96 4.37
N LEU A 252 -29.34 -43.17 4.93
CA LEU A 252 -30.54 -43.63 5.60
C LEU A 252 -31.44 -44.45 4.67
N TYR A 253 -31.66 -43.97 3.43
CA TYR A 253 -32.44 -44.71 2.44
C TYR A 253 -31.85 -46.10 2.17
N ARG A 254 -30.51 -46.18 1.93
CA ARG A 254 -29.81 -47.46 1.71
C ARG A 254 -29.88 -48.39 2.91
N TYR A 255 -29.82 -47.84 4.13
CA TYR A 255 -29.95 -48.62 5.36
C TYR A 255 -31.33 -49.26 5.47
N PHE A 256 -32.40 -48.52 5.23
CA PHE A 256 -33.77 -49.07 5.31
C PHE A 256 -34.13 -50.03 4.17
N THR A 257 -33.45 -49.92 3.03
CA THR A 257 -33.63 -50.86 1.87
C THR A 257 -32.74 -52.08 1.93
N GLY A 258 -31.91 -52.23 2.98
CA GLY A 258 -31.03 -53.39 3.12
C GLY A 258 -29.85 -53.44 2.13
N THR A 259 -29.60 -52.34 1.39
CA THR A 259 -28.54 -52.24 0.40
C THR A 259 -27.29 -51.45 0.92
N ALA A 260 -27.14 -51.39 2.21
CA ALA A 260 -25.99 -50.72 2.83
C ALA A 260 -24.69 -51.42 2.46
N GLN A 261 -23.76 -50.75 1.84
CA GLN A 261 -22.42 -51.29 1.50
C GLN A 261 -21.43 -50.98 2.63
N GLU A 262 -20.41 -51.82 2.78
CA GLU A 262 -19.26 -51.55 3.63
C GLU A 262 -18.56 -50.28 3.19
N GLY A 263 -18.63 -49.21 4.01
CA GLY A 263 -18.27 -47.87 3.61
C GLY A 263 -17.03 -47.28 4.33
N PHE A 264 -16.13 -48.10 4.88
CA PHE A 264 -14.98 -47.64 5.67
C PHE A 264 -14.10 -46.61 4.94
N THR A 265 -13.75 -46.88 3.68
CA THR A 265 -12.95 -45.96 2.84
C THR A 265 -13.67 -44.66 2.59
N THR A 266 -14.98 -44.69 2.37
CA THR A 266 -15.79 -43.46 2.15
C THR A 266 -15.82 -42.61 3.42
N VAL A 267 -15.95 -43.23 4.59
CA VAL A 267 -15.92 -42.51 5.87
C VAL A 267 -14.57 -41.84 6.13
N ILE A 268 -13.46 -42.53 5.84
CA ILE A 268 -12.10 -41.94 5.97
C ILE A 268 -11.94 -40.76 5.04
N LEU A 269 -12.32 -40.87 3.75
CA LEU A 269 -12.22 -39.78 2.79
C LEU A 269 -13.05 -38.56 3.20
N LEU A 270 -14.28 -38.78 3.68
CA LEU A 270 -15.14 -37.70 4.17
C LEU A 270 -14.52 -37.01 5.42
N LEU A 271 -13.99 -37.77 6.36
CA LEU A 271 -13.32 -37.21 7.53
C LEU A 271 -12.08 -36.41 7.17
N LEU A 272 -11.27 -36.86 6.21
CA LEU A 272 -10.11 -36.12 5.72
C LEU A 272 -10.51 -34.82 5.04
N ILE A 273 -11.55 -34.83 4.18
CA ILE A 273 -12.06 -33.62 3.51
C ILE A 273 -12.59 -32.62 4.55
N ILE A 274 -13.46 -33.07 5.46
CA ILE A 274 -14.02 -32.19 6.52
C ILE A 274 -12.91 -31.65 7.41
N GLY A 275 -11.97 -32.48 7.83
CA GLY A 275 -10.82 -32.09 8.64
C GLY A 275 -9.95 -31.02 7.93
N SER A 276 -9.69 -31.21 6.63
CA SER A 276 -8.92 -30.25 5.84
C SER A 276 -9.63 -28.90 5.74
N ILE A 277 -10.94 -28.89 5.49
CA ILE A 277 -11.74 -27.66 5.41
C ILE A 277 -11.75 -26.94 6.76
N LEU A 278 -11.93 -27.67 7.86
CA LEU A 278 -11.88 -27.09 9.23
C LEU A 278 -10.51 -26.47 9.51
N MET A 279 -9.42 -27.14 9.17
CA MET A 279 -8.06 -26.61 9.38
C MET A 279 -7.80 -25.34 8.57
N ILE A 280 -8.24 -25.30 7.30
CA ILE A 280 -8.13 -24.09 6.46
C ILE A 280 -8.97 -22.96 7.06
N SER A 281 -10.19 -23.25 7.49
CA SER A 281 -11.10 -22.27 8.11
C SER A 281 -10.50 -21.68 9.38
N LEU A 282 -9.97 -22.50 10.27
CA LEU A 282 -9.27 -22.07 11.49
C LEU A 282 -8.04 -21.22 11.15
N GLY A 283 -7.28 -21.58 10.11
CA GLY A 283 -6.14 -20.79 9.63
C GLY A 283 -6.54 -19.39 9.20
N ILE A 284 -7.64 -19.24 8.46
CA ILE A 284 -8.16 -17.93 8.03
C ILE A 284 -8.61 -17.12 9.26
N ILE A 285 -9.39 -17.71 10.16
CA ILE A 285 -9.83 -17.07 11.41
C ILE A 285 -8.62 -16.62 12.24
N GLY A 286 -7.62 -17.51 12.41
CA GLY A 286 -6.39 -17.20 13.13
C GLY A 286 -5.63 -16.01 12.52
N HIS A 287 -5.63 -15.89 11.19
CA HIS A 287 -5.01 -14.74 10.52
C HIS A 287 -5.73 -13.42 10.86
N TYR A 288 -7.07 -13.38 10.87
CA TYR A 288 -7.82 -12.18 11.27
C TYR A 288 -7.65 -11.86 12.76
N ILE A 289 -7.64 -12.87 13.63
CA ILE A 289 -7.35 -12.68 15.06
C ILE A 289 -5.95 -12.09 15.26
N SER A 290 -4.95 -12.58 14.53
CA SER A 290 -3.59 -12.02 14.58
C SER A 290 -3.56 -10.53 14.18
N ARG A 291 -4.34 -10.13 13.17
CA ARG A 291 -4.47 -8.73 12.79
C ARG A 291 -5.12 -7.87 13.86
N ILE A 292 -6.23 -8.33 14.43
CA ILE A 292 -6.91 -7.66 15.55
C ILE A 292 -5.93 -7.50 16.72
N TYR A 293 -5.15 -8.54 17.02
CA TYR A 293 -4.15 -8.52 18.08
C TYR A 293 -3.05 -7.47 17.82
N ASP A 294 -2.59 -7.34 16.58
CA ASP A 294 -1.63 -6.30 16.20
C ASP A 294 -2.20 -4.89 16.35
N GLU A 295 -3.48 -4.66 16.03
CA GLU A 295 -4.16 -3.38 16.25
C GLU A 295 -4.32 -3.05 17.74
N ILE A 296 -4.69 -4.01 18.57
CA ILE A 296 -4.89 -3.83 20.02
C ILE A 296 -3.59 -3.50 20.75
N LYS A 297 -2.45 -4.02 20.30
CA LYS A 297 -1.13 -3.74 20.92
C LYS A 297 -0.75 -2.26 20.93
N ARG A 298 -1.31 -1.44 20.07
CA ARG A 298 -1.05 0.00 19.95
C ARG A 298 0.45 0.36 19.91
N ARG A 299 1.32 -0.44 19.31
CA ARG A 299 2.72 -0.09 19.09
C ARG A 299 2.81 1.05 18.07
N PRO A 300 3.73 2.01 18.16
CA PRO A 300 3.86 3.10 17.19
C PRO A 300 4.14 2.57 15.79
N LYS A 301 3.61 3.25 14.76
CA LYS A 301 3.79 2.89 13.34
C LYS A 301 5.28 2.92 12.96
N TYR A 302 6.05 3.83 13.55
CA TYR A 302 7.49 4.02 13.38
C TYR A 302 8.10 4.64 14.65
N ILE A 303 9.43 4.59 14.77
CA ILE A 303 10.19 5.24 15.84
C ILE A 303 11.29 6.07 15.19
N ILE A 304 11.23 7.39 15.35
CA ILE A 304 12.25 8.31 14.86
C ILE A 304 13.44 8.25 15.82
N SER A 305 14.63 7.99 15.26
CA SER A 305 15.90 7.96 16.01
C SER A 305 16.69 9.25 15.85
N ARG A 306 16.60 9.91 14.68
CA ARG A 306 17.36 11.12 14.36
C ARG A 306 16.53 12.08 13.53
N ARG A 307 16.83 13.37 13.67
CA ARG A 307 16.26 14.47 12.88
C ARG A 307 17.37 15.40 12.43
N CYS A 308 17.23 16.02 11.26
CA CYS A 308 18.07 17.10 10.78
C CYS A 308 17.23 18.10 9.97
N GLY A 309 17.72 19.35 9.86
CA GLY A 309 16.92 20.47 9.36
C GLY A 309 16.00 21.08 10.44
N LYS A 310 15.25 22.12 10.07
CA LYS A 310 14.38 22.85 11.02
C LYS A 310 13.09 22.14 11.35
#